data_13bf782b27998995927357c153400133
#
_entry.id   13bf782b27998995927357c153400133
#
_cell.length_a   1.000
_cell.length_b   1.000
_cell.length_c   1.000
_cell.angle_alpha   90.00
_cell.angle_beta   90.00
_cell.angle_gamma   90.00
#
_symmetry.space_group_name_H-M   'P 1'
#
loop_
_entity.id
_entity.type
_entity.pdbx_description
1 polymer ?
#
loop_
_entity_poly.entity_id
_entity_poly.type
_entity_poly.pdbx_seq_one_letter_code
_entity_poly.pdbx_strand_id
1 'polypeptide(L)'
;MSFLNFIKNNFDRVLAVDSEFCYADHTKTIQSRVVCFVYQDVFNPKDVFKYWTADKRFNDPPFDFRKCLLIHFNAVAEGHSWLHLLQGMPNNIWDTYVENARLYKTFRSGKGALDLLTTAQHYGITEVMTKEHKTEMRNMIINNDTYDEEQREQILDYCLDDVELTRKVFIEQVLDIEKKNNLKTEEDYKTEISQIMFRGASQLHVAKIERAGIDINYSKVLDFKKYWSEVEDIIIKRLDKDIKVHDEDGTERYDYF
;
A
#
# COMPACT_ATOMS: atom_id res chain seq x y z
N MET A 1 9.93 -23.72 17.82
CA MET A 1 8.70 -22.95 17.43
C MET A 1 9.05 -22.26 16.14
N SER A 2 8.17 -22.21 15.12
CA SER A 2 8.40 -21.43 13.89
C SER A 2 7.99 -19.97 14.10
N PHE A 3 8.48 -19.07 13.23
CA PHE A 3 8.11 -17.65 13.27
C PHE A 3 6.60 -17.45 13.07
N LEU A 4 5.98 -18.23 12.19
CA LEU A 4 4.53 -18.19 11.99
C LEU A 4 3.75 -18.56 13.27
N ASN A 5 4.20 -19.59 14.00
CA ASN A 5 3.60 -19.97 15.29
C ASN A 5 3.86 -18.92 16.37
N PHE A 6 5.02 -18.27 16.37
CA PHE A 6 5.28 -17.15 17.25
C PHE A 6 4.29 -16.02 17.01
N ILE A 7 4.07 -15.63 15.76
CA ILE A 7 3.09 -14.60 15.40
C ILE A 7 1.69 -15.00 15.89
N LYS A 8 1.25 -16.22 15.60
CA LYS A 8 -0.06 -16.74 16.04
C LYS A 8 -0.30 -16.63 17.55
N ASN A 9 0.74 -16.83 18.34
CA ASN A 9 0.64 -16.89 19.80
C ASN A 9 0.80 -15.52 20.50
N ASN A 10 1.24 -14.49 19.76
CA ASN A 10 1.52 -13.16 20.34
C ASN A 10 0.49 -12.09 20.00
N PHE A 11 -0.49 -12.39 19.15
CA PHE A 11 -1.59 -11.49 18.81
C PHE A 11 -2.92 -12.21 19.07
N ASP A 12 -3.92 -11.46 19.54
CA ASP A 12 -5.28 -12.01 19.74
C ASP A 12 -5.85 -12.52 18.42
N ARG A 13 -5.56 -11.81 17.33
CA ARG A 13 -5.92 -12.18 15.95
C ARG A 13 -4.87 -11.69 14.97
N VAL A 14 -4.71 -12.41 13.87
CA VAL A 14 -3.90 -11.99 12.72
C VAL A 14 -4.82 -11.93 11.51
N LEU A 15 -5.06 -10.74 11.00
CA LEU A 15 -6.11 -10.46 10.03
C LEU A 15 -5.50 -9.92 8.74
N ALA A 16 -5.71 -10.59 7.62
CA ALA A 16 -5.52 -10.00 6.31
C ALA A 16 -6.68 -9.04 6.04
N VAL A 17 -6.38 -7.88 5.51
CA VAL A 17 -7.32 -6.75 5.42
C VAL A 17 -7.13 -6.02 4.12
N ASP A 18 -8.22 -5.68 3.46
CA ASP A 18 -8.26 -4.82 2.30
C ASP A 18 -9.49 -3.91 2.33
N SER A 19 -9.44 -2.82 1.58
CA SER A 19 -10.54 -1.88 1.45
C SER A 19 -10.67 -1.37 0.02
N GLU A 20 -11.90 -1.33 -0.48
CA GLU A 20 -12.19 -0.69 -1.74
C GLU A 20 -12.61 0.75 -1.52
N PHE A 21 -12.08 1.64 -2.36
CA PHE A 21 -12.35 3.07 -2.25
C PHE A 21 -12.37 3.76 -3.62
N CYS A 22 -13.08 4.87 -3.67
CA CYS A 22 -13.02 5.78 -4.81
C CYS A 22 -12.61 7.17 -4.34
N TYR A 23 -12.02 7.94 -5.24
CA TYR A 23 -11.70 9.33 -4.95
C TYR A 23 -12.98 10.16 -4.86
N ALA A 24 -13.03 11.08 -3.91
CA ALA A 24 -14.21 11.93 -3.69
C ALA A 24 -14.46 12.90 -4.84
N ASP A 25 -13.46 13.15 -5.66
CA ASP A 25 -13.52 14.00 -6.83
C ASP A 25 -12.73 13.44 -8.02
N HIS A 26 -13.01 13.94 -9.21
CA HIS A 26 -12.34 13.54 -10.45
C HIS A 26 -10.86 13.98 -10.50
N THR A 27 -10.40 14.80 -9.56
CA THR A 27 -9.02 15.29 -9.49
C THR A 27 -8.07 14.30 -8.81
N LYS A 28 -8.60 13.17 -8.32
CA LYS A 28 -7.85 12.16 -7.56
C LYS A 28 -7.13 12.73 -6.36
N THR A 29 -7.73 13.72 -5.72
CA THR A 29 -7.23 14.24 -4.47
C THR A 29 -7.48 13.21 -3.34
N ILE A 30 -6.72 13.34 -2.28
CA ILE A 30 -6.47 12.39 -1.20
C ILE A 30 -7.73 11.95 -0.42
N GLN A 31 -8.89 12.56 -0.64
CA GLN A 31 -10.13 12.21 0.06
C GLN A 31 -10.83 11.07 -0.67
N SER A 32 -10.48 9.86 -0.34
CA SER A 32 -11.17 8.68 -0.84
C SER A 32 -12.47 8.42 -0.06
N ARG A 33 -13.52 8.07 -0.78
CA ARG A 33 -14.72 7.45 -0.19
C ARG A 33 -14.45 5.96 -0.06
N VAL A 34 -14.44 5.43 1.15
CA VAL A 34 -14.33 3.99 1.37
C VAL A 34 -15.67 3.33 1.07
N VAL A 35 -15.66 2.33 0.23
CA VAL A 35 -16.83 1.60 -0.26
C VAL A 35 -17.10 0.37 0.59
N CYS A 36 -16.08 -0.45 0.78
CA CYS A 36 -16.16 -1.62 1.65
C CYS A 36 -14.84 -1.90 2.36
N PHE A 37 -14.92 -2.78 3.33
CA PHE A 37 -13.79 -3.27 4.09
C PHE A 37 -13.97 -4.77 4.33
N VAL A 38 -12.95 -5.57 4.09
CA VAL A 38 -13.00 -7.01 4.28
C VAL A 38 -11.82 -7.47 5.12
N TYR A 39 -12.08 -8.38 6.05
CA TYR A 39 -11.08 -9.05 6.88
C TYR A 39 -11.20 -10.54 6.76
N GLN A 40 -10.07 -11.22 6.79
CA GLN A 40 -10.00 -12.67 6.91
C GLN A 40 -8.95 -13.06 7.94
N ASP A 41 -9.32 -13.92 8.89
CA ASP A 41 -8.35 -14.43 9.85
C ASP A 41 -7.33 -15.35 9.14
N VAL A 42 -6.05 -15.07 9.34
CA VAL A 42 -4.95 -15.80 8.68
C VAL A 42 -4.95 -17.27 9.03
N PHE A 43 -5.25 -17.60 10.29
CA PHE A 43 -5.20 -18.98 10.82
C PHE A 43 -6.55 -19.68 10.80
N ASN A 44 -7.63 -18.95 10.56
CA ASN A 44 -8.98 -19.48 10.36
C ASN A 44 -9.64 -18.85 9.13
N PRO A 45 -9.32 -19.29 7.90
CA PRO A 45 -9.81 -18.66 6.67
C PRO A 45 -11.32 -18.65 6.49
N LYS A 46 -12.06 -19.39 7.31
CA LYS A 46 -13.55 -19.35 7.32
C LYS A 46 -14.08 -18.17 8.11
N ASP A 47 -13.26 -17.56 8.94
CA ASP A 47 -13.62 -16.38 9.71
C ASP A 47 -13.37 -15.13 8.85
N VAL A 48 -14.41 -14.76 8.10
CA VAL A 48 -14.43 -13.64 7.17
C VAL A 48 -15.45 -12.63 7.65
N PHE A 49 -15.09 -11.37 7.61
CA PHE A 49 -15.97 -10.26 7.90
C PHE A 49 -15.99 -9.29 6.72
N LYS A 50 -17.17 -9.12 6.11
CA LYS A 50 -17.42 -8.19 5.00
C LYS A 50 -18.22 -7.01 5.53
N TYR A 51 -17.74 -5.81 5.30
CA TYR A 51 -18.38 -4.59 5.76
C TYR A 51 -18.59 -3.62 4.60
N TRP A 52 -19.83 -3.23 4.39
CA TRP A 52 -20.21 -2.20 3.42
C TRP A 52 -20.30 -0.85 4.11
N THR A 53 -19.43 0.10 3.75
CA THR A 53 -19.28 1.37 4.47
C THR A 53 -20.22 2.46 3.98
N ALA A 54 -20.74 2.36 2.75
CA ALA A 54 -21.59 3.39 2.16
C ALA A 54 -22.90 3.63 2.93
N ASP A 55 -23.40 2.60 3.62
CA ASP A 55 -24.67 2.68 4.33
C ASP A 55 -24.52 2.91 5.85
N LYS A 56 -23.33 2.69 6.43
CA LYS A 56 -23.11 2.79 7.88
C LYS A 56 -21.73 3.31 8.21
N ARG A 57 -21.59 4.15 9.24
CA ARG A 57 -20.29 4.45 9.80
C ARG A 57 -19.77 3.23 10.55
N PHE A 58 -18.52 2.88 10.33
CA PHE A 58 -17.80 1.82 11.04
C PHE A 58 -17.50 2.28 12.47
N ASN A 59 -18.50 2.24 13.34
CA ASN A 59 -18.41 2.80 14.69
C ASN A 59 -17.88 1.81 15.73
N ASP A 60 -17.94 0.50 15.42
CA ASP A 60 -17.59 -0.55 16.39
C ASP A 60 -17.07 -1.77 15.63
N PRO A 61 -15.76 -1.85 15.39
CA PRO A 61 -15.17 -3.03 14.77
C PRO A 61 -15.38 -4.25 15.67
N PRO A 62 -15.63 -5.45 15.11
CA PRO A 62 -15.92 -6.65 15.89
C PRO A 62 -14.74 -7.16 16.73
N PHE A 63 -13.62 -6.46 16.74
CA PHE A 63 -12.40 -6.83 17.46
C PHE A 63 -11.57 -5.59 17.82
N ASP A 64 -10.73 -5.72 18.87
CA ASP A 64 -9.81 -4.65 19.28
C ASP A 64 -8.56 -4.64 18.38
N PHE A 65 -8.51 -3.75 17.40
CA PHE A 65 -7.38 -3.60 16.48
C PHE A 65 -6.02 -3.40 17.16
N ARG A 66 -6.00 -2.88 18.39
CA ARG A 66 -4.75 -2.66 19.12
C ARG A 66 -4.07 -3.97 19.52
N LYS A 67 -4.84 -5.07 19.58
CA LYS A 67 -4.37 -6.41 19.94
C LYS A 67 -4.22 -7.33 18.75
N CYS A 68 -4.65 -6.89 17.56
CA CYS A 68 -4.53 -7.62 16.32
C CYS A 68 -3.25 -7.24 15.58
N LEU A 69 -2.70 -8.18 14.81
CA LEU A 69 -1.76 -7.89 13.74
C LEU A 69 -2.56 -7.78 12.44
N LEU A 70 -2.49 -6.63 11.78
CA LEU A 70 -3.18 -6.39 10.51
C LEU A 70 -2.19 -6.52 9.35
N ILE A 71 -2.57 -7.34 8.39
CA ILE A 71 -1.76 -7.64 7.21
C ILE A 71 -2.37 -6.87 6.03
N HIS A 72 -1.62 -5.96 5.46
CA HIS A 72 -2.01 -5.18 4.29
C HIS A 72 -1.10 -5.45 3.11
N PHE A 73 -1.60 -5.15 1.91
CA PHE A 73 -0.76 -4.95 0.74
C PHE A 73 -0.77 -3.47 0.39
N ASN A 74 0.34 -2.76 0.65
CA ASN A 74 0.47 -1.31 0.50
C ASN A 74 -0.36 -0.51 1.53
N ALA A 75 0.01 -0.60 2.78
CA ALA A 75 -0.70 0.00 3.92
C ALA A 75 -0.90 1.53 3.85
N VAL A 76 -0.30 2.24 2.90
CA VAL A 76 -0.60 3.66 2.65
C VAL A 76 -2.03 3.82 2.14
N ALA A 77 -2.46 2.98 1.20
CA ALA A 77 -3.81 3.02 0.66
C ALA A 77 -4.86 2.75 1.75
N GLU A 78 -4.69 1.66 2.52
CA GLU A 78 -5.57 1.35 3.65
C GLU A 78 -5.46 2.39 4.75
N GLY A 79 -4.31 3.07 4.88
CA GLY A 79 -4.12 4.18 5.80
C GLY A 79 -5.14 5.30 5.60
N HIS A 80 -5.43 5.64 4.35
CA HIS A 80 -6.50 6.60 4.02
C HIS A 80 -7.88 6.08 4.42
N SER A 81 -8.14 4.78 4.18
CA SER A 81 -9.39 4.13 4.58
C SER A 81 -9.57 4.13 6.11
N TRP A 82 -8.52 3.80 6.86
CA TRP A 82 -8.51 3.86 8.32
C TRP A 82 -8.77 5.27 8.85
N LEU A 83 -8.17 6.30 8.26
CA LEU A 83 -8.40 7.70 8.63
C LEU A 83 -9.84 8.15 8.37
N HIS A 84 -10.53 7.49 7.45
CA HIS A 84 -11.93 7.77 7.15
C HIS A 84 -12.89 7.07 8.12
N LEU A 85 -12.60 5.83 8.47
CA LEU A 85 -13.51 4.94 9.19
C LEU A 85 -13.31 4.98 10.70
N LEU A 86 -12.11 5.18 11.17
CA LEU A 86 -11.76 5.11 12.58
C LEU A 86 -11.25 6.45 13.09
N GLN A 87 -11.55 6.73 14.35
CA GLN A 87 -10.97 7.89 15.06
C GLN A 87 -9.49 7.67 15.44
N GLY A 88 -8.91 6.52 15.09
CA GLY A 88 -7.55 6.14 15.36
C GLY A 88 -6.98 5.20 14.31
N MET A 89 -5.65 5.04 14.33
CA MET A 89 -4.92 4.16 13.44
C MET A 89 -4.52 2.89 14.19
N PRO A 90 -4.56 1.72 13.53
CA PRO A 90 -4.00 0.51 14.10
C PRO A 90 -2.48 0.65 14.26
N ASN A 91 -1.90 -0.06 15.24
CA ASN A 91 -0.47 0.05 15.55
C ASN A 91 0.34 -1.13 15.01
N ASN A 92 -0.25 -2.32 14.98
CA ASN A 92 0.44 -3.54 14.62
C ASN A 92 0.13 -3.84 13.14
N ILE A 93 1.00 -3.36 12.26
CA ILE A 93 0.83 -3.50 10.81
C ILE A 93 1.98 -4.31 10.23
N TRP A 94 1.63 -5.30 9.43
CA TRP A 94 2.53 -5.94 8.48
C TRP A 94 2.16 -5.49 7.08
N ASP A 95 3.03 -4.75 6.42
CA ASP A 95 2.86 -4.35 5.03
C ASP A 95 3.62 -5.31 4.12
N THR A 96 2.90 -6.19 3.44
CA THR A 96 3.50 -7.22 2.58
C THR A 96 4.22 -6.63 1.37
N TYR A 97 3.78 -5.45 0.87
CA TYR A 97 4.47 -4.74 -0.19
C TYR A 97 5.85 -4.24 0.26
N VAL A 98 5.91 -3.58 1.41
CA VAL A 98 7.17 -3.06 1.97
C VAL A 98 8.15 -4.18 2.30
N GLU A 99 7.66 -5.26 2.92
CA GLU A 99 8.51 -6.41 3.24
C GLU A 99 9.00 -7.13 2.00
N ASN A 100 8.18 -7.23 0.96
CA ASN A 100 8.62 -7.80 -0.32
C ASN A 100 9.69 -6.95 -0.99
N ALA A 101 9.51 -5.62 -0.99
CA ALA A 101 10.50 -4.68 -1.51
C ALA A 101 11.84 -4.79 -0.74
N ARG A 102 11.79 -4.93 0.59
CA ARG A 102 12.97 -5.15 1.44
C ARG A 102 13.70 -6.45 1.10
N LEU A 103 12.98 -7.54 0.96
CA LEU A 103 13.54 -8.87 0.72
C LEU A 103 14.19 -8.99 -0.65
N TYR A 104 13.63 -8.36 -1.65
CA TYR A 104 14.04 -8.54 -3.05
C TYR A 104 14.68 -7.30 -3.68
N LYS A 105 14.85 -6.19 -2.94
CA LYS A 105 15.48 -4.94 -3.39
C LYS A 105 14.93 -4.41 -4.72
N THR A 106 13.67 -4.71 -5.02
CA THR A 106 13.03 -4.43 -6.31
C THR A 106 12.31 -3.08 -6.33
N PHE A 107 12.90 -2.02 -5.78
CA PHE A 107 12.52 -0.67 -6.16
C PHE A 107 13.12 -0.33 -7.53
N ARG A 108 12.60 -0.92 -8.58
CA ARG A 108 12.84 -0.40 -9.93
C ARG A 108 11.61 0.37 -10.35
N SER A 109 11.74 1.70 -10.41
CA SER A 109 10.81 2.55 -11.13
C SER A 109 10.71 2.04 -12.56
N GLY A 110 9.57 1.53 -12.97
CA GLY A 110 9.35 1.04 -14.32
C GLY A 110 8.19 0.02 -14.39
N LYS A 111 7.81 -0.37 -15.59
CA LYS A 111 6.80 -1.39 -15.88
C LYS A 111 7.16 -2.72 -15.22
N GLY A 112 6.66 -2.97 -14.03
CA GLY A 112 6.99 -4.11 -13.19
C GLY A 112 6.91 -3.76 -11.71
N ALA A 113 6.16 -2.69 -11.36
CA ALA A 113 5.80 -2.41 -9.98
C ALA A 113 5.24 -3.70 -9.37
N LEU A 114 5.70 -4.01 -8.16
CA LEU A 114 5.26 -5.14 -7.37
C LEU A 114 3.79 -4.94 -7.00
N ASP A 115 2.87 -5.19 -7.92
CA ASP A 115 1.46 -5.32 -7.60
C ASP A 115 1.21 -6.64 -6.86
N LEU A 116 0.04 -6.77 -6.25
CA LEU A 116 -0.31 -7.94 -5.46
C LEU A 116 -0.25 -9.24 -6.32
N LEU A 117 -0.70 -9.18 -7.59
CA LEU A 117 -0.69 -10.33 -8.48
C LEU A 117 0.74 -10.77 -8.82
N THR A 118 1.61 -9.83 -9.15
CA THR A 118 3.03 -10.09 -9.43
C THR A 118 3.74 -10.63 -8.20
N THR A 119 3.43 -10.11 -7.02
CA THR A 119 3.96 -10.59 -5.74
C THR A 119 3.49 -12.02 -5.45
N ALA A 120 2.23 -12.31 -5.67
CA ALA A 120 1.68 -13.66 -5.50
C ALA A 120 2.35 -14.67 -6.45
N GLN A 121 2.50 -14.31 -7.71
CA GLN A 121 3.20 -15.15 -8.71
C GLN A 121 4.66 -15.40 -8.32
N HIS A 122 5.35 -14.41 -7.73
CA HIS A 122 6.71 -14.59 -7.22
C HIS A 122 6.80 -15.68 -6.15
N TYR A 123 5.76 -15.80 -5.30
CA TYR A 123 5.65 -16.87 -4.29
C TYR A 123 5.03 -18.16 -4.83
N GLY A 124 4.83 -18.29 -6.15
CA GLY A 124 4.26 -19.49 -6.77
C GLY A 124 2.76 -19.67 -6.56
N ILE A 125 2.06 -18.62 -6.12
CA ILE A 125 0.60 -18.62 -5.97
C ILE A 125 -0.01 -18.40 -7.36
N THR A 126 -0.66 -19.44 -7.91
CA THR A 126 -1.18 -19.44 -9.29
C THR A 126 -2.67 -19.17 -9.41
N GLU A 127 -3.43 -19.40 -8.33
CA GLU A 127 -4.85 -19.12 -8.24
C GLU A 127 -5.06 -17.62 -7.96
N VAL A 128 -4.96 -16.82 -9.00
CA VAL A 128 -5.09 -15.37 -8.92
C VAL A 128 -6.10 -14.86 -9.94
N MET A 129 -6.75 -13.75 -9.63
CA MET A 129 -7.61 -13.03 -10.58
C MET A 129 -6.84 -12.62 -11.82
N THR A 130 -7.55 -12.47 -12.94
CA THR A 130 -6.96 -11.90 -14.15
C THR A 130 -6.81 -10.37 -14.02
N LYS A 131 -5.87 -9.79 -14.77
CA LYS A 131 -5.70 -8.34 -14.81
C LYS A 131 -6.91 -7.62 -15.40
N GLU A 132 -7.56 -8.27 -16.34
CA GLU A 132 -8.79 -7.79 -16.98
C GLU A 132 -9.90 -7.65 -15.95
N HIS A 133 -10.15 -8.69 -15.16
CA HIS A 133 -11.16 -8.67 -14.09
C HIS A 133 -10.86 -7.58 -13.04
N LYS A 134 -9.60 -7.45 -12.63
CA LYS A 134 -9.18 -6.35 -11.74
C LYS A 134 -9.49 -4.98 -12.32
N THR A 135 -9.26 -4.79 -13.60
CA THR A 135 -9.54 -3.52 -14.28
C THR A 135 -11.04 -3.24 -14.36
N GLU A 136 -11.86 -4.24 -14.64
CA GLU A 136 -13.33 -4.13 -14.69
C GLU A 136 -13.89 -3.75 -13.30
N MET A 137 -13.49 -4.45 -12.25
CA MET A 137 -13.95 -4.18 -10.90
C MET A 137 -13.51 -2.78 -10.43
N ARG A 138 -12.26 -2.40 -10.67
CA ARG A 138 -11.76 -1.06 -10.36
C ARG A 138 -12.55 0.03 -11.09
N ASN A 139 -12.87 -0.16 -12.36
CA ASN A 139 -13.67 0.78 -13.12
C ASN A 139 -15.10 0.87 -12.57
N MET A 140 -15.71 -0.26 -12.17
CA MET A 140 -17.01 -0.29 -11.52
C MET A 140 -16.98 0.55 -10.23
N ILE A 141 -15.95 0.38 -9.39
CA ILE A 141 -15.83 1.08 -8.11
C ILE A 141 -15.63 2.58 -8.32
N ILE A 142 -14.75 2.98 -9.25
CA ILE A 142 -14.37 4.39 -9.43
C ILE A 142 -15.45 5.19 -10.16
N ASN A 143 -16.15 4.59 -11.13
CA ASN A 143 -17.06 5.30 -12.01
C ASN A 143 -18.49 5.38 -11.50
N ASN A 144 -18.83 4.73 -10.38
CA ASN A 144 -20.18 4.75 -9.82
C ASN A 144 -20.21 5.43 -8.46
N ASP A 145 -21.21 6.28 -8.24
CA ASP A 145 -21.47 6.91 -6.96
C ASP A 145 -22.36 6.04 -6.05
N THR A 146 -23.17 5.19 -6.65
CA THR A 146 -24.10 4.26 -5.98
C THR A 146 -23.99 2.89 -6.63
N TYR A 147 -24.36 1.86 -5.88
CA TYR A 147 -24.27 0.47 -6.32
C TYR A 147 -25.60 -0.24 -5.97
N ASP A 148 -26.08 -1.06 -6.89
CA ASP A 148 -27.17 -2.00 -6.60
C ASP A 148 -26.68 -3.20 -5.76
N GLU A 149 -27.59 -4.10 -5.39
CA GLU A 149 -27.26 -5.23 -4.52
C GLU A 149 -26.28 -6.21 -5.18
N GLU A 150 -26.44 -6.47 -6.47
CA GLU A 150 -25.57 -7.37 -7.22
C GLU A 150 -24.14 -6.78 -7.32
N GLN A 151 -24.02 -5.49 -7.63
CA GLN A 151 -22.72 -4.79 -7.66
C GLN A 151 -22.05 -4.78 -6.29
N ARG A 152 -22.83 -4.62 -5.20
CA ARG A 152 -22.30 -4.68 -3.83
C ARG A 152 -21.69 -6.04 -3.52
N GLU A 153 -22.38 -7.11 -3.85
CA GLU A 153 -21.87 -8.47 -3.66
C GLU A 153 -20.60 -8.69 -4.48
N GLN A 154 -20.59 -8.31 -5.75
CA GLN A 154 -19.42 -8.43 -6.62
C GLN A 154 -18.21 -7.65 -6.06
N ILE A 155 -18.40 -6.43 -5.55
CA ILE A 155 -17.32 -5.63 -4.95
C ILE A 155 -16.80 -6.27 -3.66
N LEU A 156 -17.70 -6.80 -2.81
CA LEU A 156 -17.31 -7.47 -1.57
C LEU A 156 -16.55 -8.77 -1.84
N ASP A 157 -16.95 -9.52 -2.87
CA ASP A 157 -16.25 -10.75 -3.26
C ASP A 157 -14.89 -10.43 -3.87
N TYR A 158 -14.81 -9.41 -4.71
CA TYR A 158 -13.56 -8.91 -5.26
C TYR A 158 -12.57 -8.48 -4.18
N CYS A 159 -13.03 -7.69 -3.19
CA CYS A 159 -12.22 -7.29 -2.05
C CYS A 159 -11.78 -8.51 -1.21
N LEU A 160 -12.64 -9.52 -1.03
CA LEU A 160 -12.28 -10.77 -0.35
C LEU A 160 -11.19 -11.54 -1.10
N ASP A 161 -11.25 -11.58 -2.42
CA ASP A 161 -10.22 -12.24 -3.24
C ASP A 161 -8.84 -11.58 -3.05
N ASP A 162 -8.78 -10.24 -2.98
CA ASP A 162 -7.54 -9.52 -2.68
C ASP A 162 -7.07 -9.76 -1.24
N VAL A 163 -7.97 -9.85 -0.26
CA VAL A 163 -7.66 -10.23 1.12
C VAL A 163 -7.10 -11.66 1.20
N GLU A 164 -7.73 -12.61 0.51
CA GLU A 164 -7.27 -14.00 0.50
C GLU A 164 -5.89 -14.12 -0.14
N LEU A 165 -5.65 -13.39 -1.22
CA LEU A 165 -4.35 -13.35 -1.88
C LEU A 165 -3.28 -12.72 -0.98
N THR A 166 -3.60 -11.62 -0.31
CA THR A 166 -2.72 -10.97 0.68
C THR A 166 -2.38 -11.93 1.84
N ARG A 167 -3.36 -12.68 2.33
CA ARG A 167 -3.16 -13.74 3.34
C ARG A 167 -2.18 -14.81 2.87
N LYS A 168 -2.35 -15.33 1.64
CA LYS A 168 -1.47 -16.35 1.06
C LYS A 168 -0.04 -15.79 0.93
N VAL A 169 0.11 -14.59 0.40
CA VAL A 169 1.41 -13.89 0.28
C VAL A 169 2.07 -13.70 1.63
N PHE A 170 1.33 -13.28 2.66
CA PHE A 170 1.86 -13.14 4.01
C PHE A 170 2.45 -14.43 4.55
N ILE A 171 1.76 -15.56 4.41
CA ILE A 171 2.24 -16.86 4.90
C ILE A 171 3.59 -17.23 4.26
N GLU A 172 3.68 -17.13 2.93
CA GLU A 172 4.91 -17.41 2.21
C GLU A 172 6.04 -16.43 2.57
N GLN A 173 5.71 -15.16 2.76
CA GLN A 173 6.66 -14.13 3.16
C GLN A 173 7.22 -14.39 4.56
N VAL A 174 6.41 -14.84 5.51
CA VAL A 174 6.88 -15.23 6.86
C VAL A 174 7.89 -16.36 6.78
N LEU A 175 7.62 -17.40 5.97
CA LEU A 175 8.53 -18.52 5.77
C LEU A 175 9.84 -18.09 5.12
N ASP A 176 9.76 -17.19 4.15
CA ASP A 176 10.93 -16.66 3.45
C ASP A 176 11.79 -15.79 4.37
N ILE A 177 11.18 -14.94 5.20
CA ILE A 177 11.87 -14.11 6.21
C ILE A 177 12.57 -15.00 7.22
N GLU A 178 11.88 -16.00 7.78
CA GLU A 178 12.47 -16.95 8.75
C GLU A 178 13.72 -17.61 8.18
N LYS A 179 13.64 -18.05 6.94
CA LYS A 179 14.75 -18.69 6.24
C LYS A 179 15.89 -17.73 5.90
N LYS A 180 15.61 -16.60 5.28
CA LYS A 180 16.63 -15.63 4.82
C LYS A 180 17.37 -14.96 5.97
N ASN A 181 16.65 -14.63 7.05
CA ASN A 181 17.24 -14.00 8.22
C ASN A 181 17.75 -15.04 9.24
N ASN A 182 17.62 -16.34 8.94
CA ASN A 182 18.07 -17.43 9.78
C ASN A 182 17.55 -17.31 11.23
N LEU A 183 16.26 -16.97 11.37
CA LEU A 183 15.64 -16.79 12.68
C LEU A 183 15.48 -18.13 13.38
N LYS A 184 15.93 -18.23 14.66
CA LYS A 184 15.95 -19.52 15.40
C LYS A 184 15.41 -19.42 16.81
N THR A 185 15.50 -18.24 17.39
CA THR A 185 15.14 -18.01 18.80
C THR A 185 13.92 -17.11 18.90
N GLU A 186 13.26 -17.14 20.04
CA GLU A 186 12.15 -16.25 20.34
C GLU A 186 12.59 -14.76 20.32
N GLU A 187 13.83 -14.48 20.70
CA GLU A 187 14.38 -13.14 20.65
C GLU A 187 14.60 -12.64 19.21
N ASP A 188 15.03 -13.55 18.30
CA ASP A 188 15.11 -13.23 16.87
C ASP A 188 13.71 -12.87 16.33
N TYR A 189 12.68 -13.65 16.72
CA TYR A 189 11.30 -13.40 16.29
C TYR A 189 10.75 -12.07 16.83
N LYS A 190 11.01 -11.76 18.10
CA LYS A 190 10.62 -10.46 18.71
C LYS A 190 11.27 -9.29 18.00
N THR A 191 12.54 -9.40 17.71
CA THR A 191 13.30 -8.37 17.00
C THR A 191 12.75 -8.15 15.59
N GLU A 192 12.58 -9.23 14.83
CA GLU A 192 12.10 -9.14 13.45
C GLU A 192 10.68 -8.57 13.36
N ILE A 193 9.74 -9.10 14.17
CA ILE A 193 8.35 -8.61 14.16
C ILE A 193 8.26 -7.14 14.57
N SER A 194 9.08 -6.69 15.51
CA SER A 194 9.13 -5.28 15.93
C SER A 194 9.59 -4.36 14.80
N GLN A 195 10.59 -4.79 14.03
CA GLN A 195 11.07 -4.05 12.86
C GLN A 195 10.04 -4.03 11.73
N ILE A 196 9.36 -5.13 11.49
CA ILE A 196 8.28 -5.22 10.50
C ILE A 196 7.13 -4.29 10.87
N MET A 197 6.66 -4.34 12.12
CA MET A 197 5.60 -3.46 12.59
C MET A 197 5.99 -1.99 12.53
N PHE A 198 7.25 -1.65 12.83
CA PHE A 198 7.75 -0.29 12.69
C PHE A 198 7.67 0.20 11.24
N ARG A 199 8.08 -0.63 10.27
CA ARG A 199 7.98 -0.29 8.83
C ARG A 199 6.53 -0.15 8.39
N GLY A 200 5.67 -1.08 8.78
CA GLY A 200 4.24 -1.04 8.46
C GLY A 200 3.54 0.19 9.05
N ALA A 201 3.78 0.49 10.34
CA ALA A 201 3.24 1.68 10.98
C ALA A 201 3.73 2.97 10.31
N SER A 202 4.96 2.99 9.80
CA SER A 202 5.50 4.14 9.06
C SER A 202 4.69 4.44 7.80
N GLN A 203 4.17 3.42 7.10
CA GLN A 203 3.30 3.62 5.93
C GLN A 203 1.98 4.31 6.30
N LEU A 204 1.40 3.97 7.44
CA LEU A 204 0.20 4.68 7.93
C LEU A 204 0.48 6.16 8.24
N HIS A 205 1.69 6.49 8.68
CA HIS A 205 2.09 7.88 8.90
C HIS A 205 2.22 8.63 7.57
N VAL A 206 2.67 7.97 6.49
CA VAL A 206 2.66 8.54 5.15
C VAL A 206 1.24 8.94 4.75
N ALA A 207 0.24 8.07 4.93
CA ALA A 207 -1.15 8.40 4.66
C ALA A 207 -1.65 9.64 5.46
N LYS A 208 -1.21 9.79 6.73
CA LYS A 208 -1.52 11.00 7.53
C LYS A 208 -0.88 12.26 6.93
N ILE A 209 0.38 12.17 6.49
CA ILE A 209 1.11 13.29 5.87
C ILE A 209 0.42 13.68 4.56
N GLU A 210 0.08 12.70 3.74
CA GLU A 210 -0.63 12.93 2.48
C GLU A 210 -1.99 13.59 2.71
N ARG A 211 -2.74 13.14 3.72
CA ARG A 211 -4.04 13.72 4.06
C ARG A 211 -3.92 15.14 4.64
N ALA A 212 -2.92 15.40 5.44
CA ALA A 212 -2.67 16.74 6.00
C ALA A 212 -2.25 17.74 4.91
N GLY A 213 -1.54 17.24 3.89
CA GLY A 213 -0.95 18.06 2.86
C GLY A 213 0.21 18.92 3.36
N ILE A 214 0.73 19.73 2.48
CA ILE A 214 1.76 20.74 2.77
C ILE A 214 1.22 22.09 2.30
N ASP A 215 1.26 23.07 3.18
CA ASP A 215 0.88 24.44 2.81
C ASP A 215 1.81 24.98 1.74
N ILE A 216 1.25 25.29 0.58
CA ILE A 216 2.00 25.87 -0.54
C ILE A 216 1.55 27.31 -0.73
N ASN A 217 2.52 28.22 -0.78
CA ASN A 217 2.24 29.59 -1.18
C ASN A 217 1.93 29.62 -2.68
N TYR A 218 0.64 29.56 -3.02
CA TYR A 218 0.17 29.46 -4.39
C TYR A 218 0.62 30.63 -5.28
N SER A 219 0.71 31.86 -4.75
CA SER A 219 1.19 33.01 -5.51
C SER A 219 2.65 32.82 -5.93
N LYS A 220 3.51 32.34 -5.03
CA LYS A 220 4.90 32.03 -5.37
C LYS A 220 5.03 30.90 -6.40
N VAL A 221 4.16 29.90 -6.34
CA VAL A 221 4.12 28.83 -7.35
C VAL A 221 3.76 29.37 -8.73
N LEU A 222 2.77 30.29 -8.79
CA LEU A 222 2.40 30.94 -10.04
C LEU A 222 3.53 31.81 -10.59
N ASP A 223 4.21 32.58 -9.73
CA ASP A 223 5.38 33.36 -10.11
C ASP A 223 6.49 32.46 -10.62
N PHE A 224 6.76 31.34 -9.91
CA PHE A 224 7.73 30.36 -10.32
C PHE A 224 7.38 29.75 -11.69
N LYS A 225 6.13 29.40 -11.91
CA LYS A 225 5.65 28.88 -13.22
C LYS A 225 5.83 29.91 -14.34
N LYS A 226 5.54 31.19 -14.06
CA LYS A 226 5.69 32.28 -15.02
C LYS A 226 7.13 32.48 -15.47
N TYR A 227 8.08 32.36 -14.54
CA TYR A 227 9.49 32.62 -14.79
C TYR A 227 10.32 31.32 -14.94
N TRP A 228 9.63 30.16 -15.10
CA TRP A 228 10.30 28.86 -15.11
C TRP A 228 11.42 28.76 -16.15
N SER A 229 11.16 29.21 -17.39
CA SER A 229 12.18 29.17 -18.46
C SER A 229 13.43 30.00 -18.14
N GLU A 230 13.24 31.17 -17.50
CA GLU A 230 14.37 32.01 -17.08
C GLU A 230 15.18 31.34 -15.96
N VAL A 231 14.47 30.70 -15.02
CA VAL A 231 15.10 29.96 -13.89
C VAL A 231 15.85 28.75 -14.45
N GLU A 232 15.26 28.00 -15.36
CA GLU A 232 15.85 26.86 -16.03
C GLU A 232 17.14 27.28 -16.76
N ASP A 233 17.10 28.35 -17.55
CA ASP A 233 18.28 28.88 -18.22
C ASP A 233 19.41 29.30 -17.25
N ILE A 234 19.05 29.88 -16.11
CA ILE A 234 20.04 30.24 -15.08
C ILE A 234 20.66 28.99 -14.45
N ILE A 235 19.85 27.99 -14.14
CA ILE A 235 20.31 26.72 -13.56
C ILE A 235 21.24 26.02 -14.55
N ILE A 236 20.83 25.91 -15.81
CA ILE A 236 21.62 25.32 -16.90
C ILE A 236 22.96 26.03 -17.00
N LYS A 237 22.96 27.35 -17.16
CA LYS A 237 24.21 28.13 -17.27
C LYS A 237 25.14 28.01 -16.06
N ARG A 238 24.59 27.73 -14.86
CA ARG A 238 25.41 27.48 -13.65
C ARG A 238 26.00 26.08 -13.65
N LEU A 239 25.22 25.09 -14.00
CA LEU A 239 25.64 23.69 -14.08
C LEU A 239 26.67 23.48 -15.21
N ASP A 240 26.52 24.19 -16.34
CA ASP A 240 27.44 24.13 -17.50
C ASP A 240 28.85 24.54 -17.20
N LYS A 241 29.06 25.36 -16.19
CA LYS A 241 30.41 25.74 -15.77
C LYS A 241 31.17 24.56 -15.15
N ASP A 242 30.43 23.62 -14.59
CA ASP A 242 30.96 22.51 -13.79
C ASP A 242 30.90 21.16 -14.53
N ILE A 243 30.01 21.01 -15.54
CA ILE A 243 29.78 19.74 -16.26
C ILE A 243 29.72 20.01 -17.78
N LYS A 244 30.89 20.10 -18.41
CA LYS A 244 30.97 20.16 -19.88
C LYS A 244 31.11 18.75 -20.43
N VAL A 245 30.11 18.32 -21.19
CA VAL A 245 30.16 17.10 -22.00
C VAL A 245 30.37 17.51 -23.46
N HIS A 246 31.39 16.96 -24.11
CA HIS A 246 31.63 17.18 -25.54
C HIS A 246 31.25 15.92 -26.30
N ASP A 247 30.50 16.09 -27.40
CA ASP A 247 30.27 15.02 -28.34
C ASP A 247 31.58 14.65 -29.09
N GLU A 248 31.60 13.50 -29.76
CA GLU A 248 32.79 13.00 -30.52
C GLU A 248 33.30 13.97 -31.60
N ASP A 249 32.45 14.90 -32.05
CA ASP A 249 32.79 15.95 -33.03
C ASP A 249 33.26 17.25 -32.38
N GLY A 250 33.34 17.28 -31.04
CA GLY A 250 33.80 18.45 -30.28
C GLY A 250 32.69 19.50 -30.02
N THR A 251 31.44 19.20 -30.36
CA THR A 251 30.32 20.08 -30.08
C THR A 251 29.96 20.00 -28.61
N GLU A 252 29.81 21.14 -27.92
CA GLU A 252 29.34 21.19 -26.53
C GLU A 252 27.88 20.73 -26.47
N ARG A 253 27.63 19.65 -25.76
CA ARG A 253 26.28 19.10 -25.52
C ARG A 253 25.98 19.06 -24.03
N TYR A 254 24.76 19.39 -23.69
CA TYR A 254 24.24 19.31 -22.32
C TYR A 254 23.34 18.07 -22.21
N ASP A 255 23.84 17.01 -21.58
CA ASP A 255 23.00 15.85 -21.26
C ASP A 255 22.31 16.10 -19.91
N TYR A 256 21.09 16.61 -19.96
CA TYR A 256 20.21 16.64 -18.80
C TYR A 256 19.29 15.43 -18.86
N PHE A 257 19.53 14.45 -17.94
CA PHE A 257 18.68 13.31 -17.57
C PHE A 257 17.68 12.79 -18.59
#